data_5afd1760eb63e60a9480e283a1dde5cd
#
_entry.id   5afd1760eb63e60a9480e283a1dde5cd
#
_cell.length_a   1.000
_cell.length_b   1.000
_cell.length_c   1.000
_cell.angle_alpha   90.00
_cell.angle_beta   90.00
_cell.angle_gamma   90.00
#
_symmetry.space_group_name_H-M   'P 1'
#
loop_
_entity.id
_entity.type
_entity.pdbx_description
1 polymer ?
#
loop_
_entity_poly.entity_id
_entity_poly.type
_entity_poly.pdbx_seq_one_letter_code
_entity_poly.pdbx_strand_id
1 'polypeptide(L)'
;LYCLYAYFYFHPGKKLSFMGNELAEFKEWDEEKQLGWNLLDYPAHRQFFRFVQQLDFLYQTHPALWEQDYNSADFSWLDMGQTQPEIFSLARRDSVGTELILLLNLSNREYRYPSDKIADCRLLLSHNLADESFPACNGGFILLPALSCMILEREKKQ
;
A
#
# COMPACT_ATOMS: atom_id res chain seq x y z
N LEU A 1 -10.94 1.70 -1.48
CA LEU A 1 -10.13 2.75 -2.10
C LEU A 1 -8.68 2.71 -1.62
N TYR A 2 -8.40 2.63 -0.30
CA TYR A 2 -7.05 2.57 0.27
C TYR A 2 -6.17 1.46 -0.35
N CYS A 3 -6.67 0.22 -0.43
CA CYS A 3 -5.93 -0.89 -1.04
C CYS A 3 -5.61 -0.63 -2.53
N LEU A 4 -6.55 -0.01 -3.27
CA LEU A 4 -6.34 0.37 -4.66
C LEU A 4 -5.20 1.37 -4.81
N TYR A 5 -5.16 2.41 -3.95
CA TYR A 5 -4.09 3.41 -3.98
C TYR A 5 -2.75 2.84 -3.52
N ALA A 6 -2.73 2.00 -2.47
CA ALA A 6 -1.52 1.29 -2.09
C ALA A 6 -0.97 0.45 -3.25
N TYR A 7 -1.82 -0.30 -3.95
CA TYR A 7 -1.44 -1.06 -5.14
C TYR A 7 -0.95 -0.14 -6.27
N PHE A 8 -1.66 0.95 -6.56
CA PHE A 8 -1.29 1.92 -7.59
C PHE A 8 0.12 2.48 -7.37
N TYR A 9 0.48 2.83 -6.13
CA TYR A 9 1.83 3.33 -5.81
C TYR A 9 2.90 2.25 -5.90
N PHE A 10 2.56 0.99 -5.64
CA PHE A 10 3.49 -0.13 -5.71
C PHE A 10 3.69 -0.72 -7.10
N HIS A 11 2.68 -0.63 -7.97
CA HIS A 11 2.80 -1.15 -9.33
C HIS A 11 3.91 -0.41 -10.09
N PRO A 12 4.80 -1.10 -10.85
CA PRO A 12 5.82 -0.45 -11.67
C PRO A 12 5.24 0.58 -12.64
N GLY A 13 6.00 1.64 -12.91
CA GLY A 13 5.62 2.72 -13.80
C GLY A 13 5.28 4.03 -13.09
N LYS A 14 5.18 5.11 -13.87
CA LYS A 14 4.92 6.45 -13.33
C LYS A 14 3.51 6.58 -12.79
N LYS A 15 3.37 7.31 -11.68
CA LYS A 15 2.08 7.53 -11.03
C LYS A 15 1.36 8.70 -11.70
N LEU A 16 0.07 8.52 -11.93
CA LEU A 16 -0.81 9.56 -12.43
C LEU A 16 -2.01 9.70 -11.49
N SER A 17 -1.99 10.72 -10.64
CA SER A 17 -3.17 11.18 -9.92
C SER A 17 -3.83 12.30 -10.70
N PHE A 18 -5.15 12.34 -10.75
CA PHE A 18 -5.89 13.28 -11.58
C PHE A 18 -7.02 13.94 -10.80
N MET A 19 -7.08 15.27 -10.85
CA MET A 19 -8.21 16.15 -10.54
C MET A 19 -9.11 15.70 -9.38
N GLY A 20 -8.59 15.73 -8.14
CA GLY A 20 -9.35 15.42 -6.93
C GLY A 20 -9.44 13.95 -6.57
N ASN A 21 -8.73 13.07 -7.26
CA ASN A 21 -8.66 11.65 -6.88
C ASN A 21 -8.19 11.47 -5.45
N GLU A 22 -7.25 12.29 -4.98
CA GLU A 22 -6.73 12.31 -3.61
C GLU A 22 -7.77 12.76 -2.57
N LEU A 23 -8.83 13.45 -3.01
CA LEU A 23 -9.95 13.84 -2.17
C LEU A 23 -11.04 12.76 -2.09
N ALA A 24 -10.90 11.66 -2.87
CA ALA A 24 -11.97 10.70 -3.12
C ALA A 24 -13.26 11.38 -3.65
N GLU A 25 -13.10 12.29 -4.62
CA GLU A 25 -14.22 13.04 -5.22
C GLU A 25 -15.28 12.08 -5.78
N PHE A 26 -16.54 12.35 -5.50
CA PHE A 26 -17.66 11.54 -6.02
C PHE A 26 -18.13 11.97 -7.40
N LYS A 27 -17.83 13.22 -7.76
CA LYS A 27 -18.24 13.78 -9.03
C LYS A 27 -17.19 13.52 -10.08
N GLU A 28 -17.64 13.38 -11.29
CA GLU A 28 -16.75 13.40 -12.43
C GLU A 28 -16.07 14.78 -12.54
N TRP A 29 -14.84 14.77 -13.00
CA TRP A 29 -14.03 15.95 -13.24
C TRP A 29 -14.71 16.95 -14.17
N ASP A 30 -14.56 18.24 -13.89
CA ASP A 30 -15.12 19.35 -14.63
C ASP A 30 -14.11 20.51 -14.62
N GLU A 31 -13.58 20.87 -15.80
CA GLU A 31 -12.55 21.92 -15.94
C GLU A 31 -13.05 23.32 -15.59
N GLU A 32 -14.36 23.54 -15.61
CA GLU A 32 -14.96 24.83 -15.26
C GLU A 32 -15.22 25.00 -13.76
N LYS A 33 -14.98 23.95 -12.96
CA LYS A 33 -15.28 23.95 -11.53
C LYS A 33 -14.05 23.71 -10.67
N GLN A 34 -14.10 24.21 -9.47
CA GLN A 34 -13.11 23.90 -8.45
C GLN A 34 -13.28 22.45 -7.94
N LEU A 35 -12.17 21.86 -7.49
CA LEU A 35 -12.19 20.60 -6.75
C LEU A 35 -13.03 20.74 -5.47
N GLY A 36 -13.61 19.65 -5.02
CA GLY A 36 -14.45 19.59 -3.83
C GLY A 36 -13.67 19.70 -2.52
N TRP A 37 -12.91 20.78 -2.31
CA TRP A 37 -12.10 20.98 -1.10
C TRP A 37 -12.89 20.87 0.21
N ASN A 38 -14.19 21.17 0.18
CA ASN A 38 -15.10 20.98 1.30
C ASN A 38 -15.26 19.51 1.71
N LEU A 39 -14.87 18.55 0.87
CA LEU A 39 -14.81 17.13 1.25
C LEU A 39 -13.86 16.87 2.41
N LEU A 40 -12.83 17.68 2.57
CA LEU A 40 -11.90 17.58 3.71
C LEU A 40 -12.53 17.90 5.06
N ASP A 41 -13.72 18.48 5.09
CA ASP A 41 -14.50 18.66 6.33
C ASP A 41 -15.03 17.32 6.85
N TYR A 42 -15.17 16.33 5.98
CA TYR A 42 -15.64 14.99 6.35
C TYR A 42 -14.47 14.08 6.75
N PRO A 43 -14.56 13.41 7.92
CA PRO A 43 -13.44 12.60 8.45
C PRO A 43 -12.91 11.52 7.49
N ALA A 44 -13.81 10.84 6.76
CA ALA A 44 -13.42 9.78 5.83
C ALA A 44 -12.55 10.29 4.67
N HIS A 45 -12.92 11.42 4.06
CA HIS A 45 -12.15 12.06 2.99
C HIS A 45 -10.82 12.59 3.50
N ARG A 46 -10.83 13.23 4.67
CA ARG A 46 -9.60 13.73 5.32
C ARG A 46 -8.62 12.62 5.67
N GLN A 47 -9.10 11.48 6.16
CA GLN A 47 -8.27 10.31 6.45
C GLN A 47 -7.67 9.74 5.16
N PHE A 48 -8.48 9.60 4.11
CA PHE A 48 -7.99 9.13 2.83
C PHE A 48 -6.96 10.08 2.22
N PHE A 49 -7.21 11.39 2.23
CA PHE A 49 -6.26 12.40 1.78
C PHE A 49 -4.91 12.29 2.51
N ARG A 50 -4.93 12.14 3.85
CA ARG A 50 -3.70 11.92 4.63
C ARG A 50 -2.98 10.63 4.24
N PHE A 51 -3.72 9.57 3.97
CA PHE A 51 -3.13 8.31 3.51
C PHE A 51 -2.44 8.49 2.15
N VAL A 52 -3.05 9.21 1.21
CA VAL A 52 -2.42 9.54 -0.08
C VAL A 52 -1.16 10.38 0.12
N GLN A 53 -1.19 11.38 0.99
CA GLN A 53 0.01 12.16 1.33
C GLN A 53 1.15 11.29 1.89
N GLN A 54 0.83 10.28 2.70
CA GLN A 54 1.82 9.32 3.20
C GLN A 54 2.36 8.42 2.08
N LEU A 55 1.53 8.01 1.14
CA LEU A 55 1.97 7.28 -0.05
C LEU A 55 2.90 8.14 -0.93
N ASP A 56 2.57 9.42 -1.15
CA ASP A 56 3.43 10.37 -1.85
C ASP A 56 4.80 10.51 -1.17
N PHE A 57 4.80 10.65 0.15
CA PHE A 57 6.03 10.72 0.92
C PHE A 57 6.87 9.44 0.78
N LEU A 58 6.25 8.26 0.89
CA LEU A 58 6.94 6.99 0.67
C LEU A 58 7.50 6.88 -0.75
N TYR A 59 6.71 7.27 -1.76
CA TYR A 59 7.15 7.25 -3.15
C TYR A 59 8.38 8.15 -3.38
N GLN A 60 8.42 9.33 -2.76
CA GLN A 60 9.56 10.25 -2.89
C GLN A 60 10.81 9.78 -2.15
N THR A 61 10.63 9.10 -1.02
CA THR A 61 11.74 8.76 -0.10
C THR A 61 12.29 7.35 -0.26
N HIS A 62 11.57 6.46 -0.97
CA HIS A 62 11.99 5.06 -1.14
C HIS A 62 12.24 4.74 -2.62
N PRO A 63 13.50 4.72 -3.05
CA PRO A 63 13.89 4.41 -4.43
C PRO A 63 13.32 3.09 -4.96
N ALA A 64 13.09 2.11 -4.11
CA ALA A 64 12.45 0.85 -4.48
C ALA A 64 11.11 1.03 -5.23
N LEU A 65 10.39 2.15 -5.05
CA LEU A 65 9.12 2.41 -5.71
C LEU A 65 9.24 3.03 -7.12
N TRP A 66 10.42 3.52 -7.51
CA TRP A 66 10.57 4.24 -8.79
C TRP A 66 11.90 4.04 -9.51
N GLU A 67 13.00 3.71 -8.81
CA GLU A 67 14.34 3.63 -9.40
C GLU A 67 14.42 2.58 -10.51
N GLN A 68 13.76 1.44 -10.29
CA GLN A 68 13.82 0.26 -11.17
C GLN A 68 12.47 -0.03 -11.86
N ASP A 69 11.72 0.99 -12.20
CA ASP A 69 10.38 0.85 -12.81
C ASP A 69 10.36 0.01 -14.10
N TYR A 70 11.48 -0.03 -14.82
CA TYR A 70 11.61 -0.73 -16.10
C TYR A 70 12.43 -2.02 -16.00
N ASN A 71 12.86 -2.39 -14.79
CA ASN A 71 13.59 -3.62 -14.54
C ASN A 71 12.70 -4.66 -13.86
N SER A 72 12.30 -5.68 -14.61
CA SER A 72 11.42 -6.73 -14.10
C SER A 72 12.01 -7.57 -12.96
N ALA A 73 13.33 -7.54 -12.76
CA ALA A 73 14.01 -8.27 -11.69
C ALA A 73 13.73 -7.66 -10.29
N ASP A 74 13.38 -6.38 -10.23
CA ASP A 74 13.18 -5.66 -8.98
C ASP A 74 11.70 -5.53 -8.58
N PHE A 75 10.83 -6.20 -9.34
CA PHE A 75 9.42 -6.41 -9.02
C PHE A 75 9.11 -7.90 -8.94
N SER A 76 8.47 -8.33 -7.89
CA SER A 76 8.03 -9.73 -7.77
C SER A 76 6.70 -9.86 -7.02
N TRP A 77 5.85 -10.72 -7.54
CA TRP A 77 4.69 -11.21 -6.79
C TRP A 77 5.16 -12.23 -5.75
N LEU A 78 4.82 -12.00 -4.50
CA LEU A 78 5.03 -12.97 -3.41
C LEU A 78 3.82 -13.89 -3.25
N ASP A 79 2.61 -13.36 -3.48
CA ASP A 79 1.35 -14.10 -3.58
C ASP A 79 0.43 -13.39 -4.58
N MET A 80 -0.16 -14.15 -5.50
CA MET A 80 -1.10 -13.67 -6.52
C MET A 80 -2.52 -14.23 -6.29
N GLY A 81 -2.94 -14.38 -5.03
CA GLY A 81 -4.22 -15.01 -4.71
C GLY A 81 -4.22 -16.53 -4.86
N GLN A 82 -3.06 -17.17 -4.90
CA GLN A 82 -2.95 -18.64 -5.07
C GLN A 82 -3.41 -19.37 -3.82
N THR A 83 -3.14 -18.79 -2.65
CA THR A 83 -3.56 -19.36 -1.37
C THR A 83 -4.99 -18.98 -1.05
N GLN A 84 -5.36 -17.74 -1.34
CA GLN A 84 -6.69 -17.16 -1.15
C GLN A 84 -6.92 -16.10 -2.25
N PRO A 85 -7.99 -16.20 -3.07
CA PRO A 85 -8.17 -15.36 -4.26
C PRO A 85 -8.12 -13.85 -4.05
N GLU A 86 -8.46 -13.37 -2.86
CA GLU A 86 -8.49 -11.93 -2.54
C GLU A 86 -7.26 -11.43 -1.77
N ILE A 87 -6.25 -12.30 -1.54
CA ILE A 87 -5.02 -11.93 -0.85
C ILE A 87 -3.89 -11.78 -1.88
N PHE A 88 -3.26 -10.62 -1.86
CA PHE A 88 -2.15 -10.31 -2.76
C PHE A 88 -0.96 -9.77 -1.96
N SER A 89 0.23 -10.16 -2.39
CA SER A 89 1.45 -9.52 -1.90
C SER A 89 2.47 -9.40 -3.01
N LEU A 90 3.18 -8.28 -2.99
CA LEU A 90 4.21 -7.98 -3.98
C LEU A 90 5.39 -7.25 -3.34
N ALA A 91 6.56 -7.39 -3.92
CA ALA A 91 7.78 -6.76 -3.46
C ALA A 91 8.40 -5.89 -4.55
N ARG A 92 8.99 -4.78 -4.12
CA ARG A 92 9.81 -3.87 -4.92
C ARG A 92 11.18 -3.74 -4.28
N ARG A 93 12.23 -3.68 -5.11
CA ARG A 93 13.61 -3.51 -4.65
C ARG A 93 14.27 -2.31 -5.31
N ASP A 94 15.16 -1.67 -4.58
CA ASP A 94 16.09 -0.68 -5.15
C ASP A 94 17.44 -1.31 -5.51
N SER A 95 18.31 -0.50 -6.13
CA SER A 95 19.65 -0.94 -6.57
C SER A 95 20.59 -1.30 -5.40
N VAL A 96 20.31 -0.85 -4.18
CA VAL A 96 21.11 -1.16 -2.98
C VAL A 96 20.55 -2.32 -2.19
N GLY A 97 19.38 -2.85 -2.59
CA GLY A 97 18.77 -4.06 -2.05
C GLY A 97 17.82 -3.83 -0.88
N THR A 98 17.33 -2.60 -0.68
CA THR A 98 16.18 -2.34 0.19
C THR A 98 14.93 -2.94 -0.45
N GLU A 99 14.17 -3.70 0.30
CA GLU A 99 12.95 -4.32 -0.19
C GLU A 99 11.72 -3.74 0.49
N LEU A 100 10.78 -3.23 -0.30
CA LEU A 100 9.44 -2.87 0.15
C LEU A 100 8.45 -3.98 -0.23
N ILE A 101 7.57 -4.31 0.71
CA ILE A 101 6.53 -5.34 0.52
C ILE A 101 5.16 -4.71 0.76
N LEU A 102 4.27 -4.91 -0.20
CA LEU A 102 2.85 -4.59 -0.04
C LEU A 102 2.07 -5.86 0.20
N LEU A 103 1.27 -5.87 1.27
CA LEU A 103 0.25 -6.89 1.53
C LEU A 103 -1.13 -6.27 1.35
N LEU A 104 -2.02 -6.98 0.66
CA LEU A 104 -3.40 -6.58 0.41
C LEU A 104 -4.35 -7.70 0.82
N ASN A 105 -5.34 -7.36 1.63
CA ASN A 105 -6.52 -8.17 1.83
C ASN A 105 -7.73 -7.44 1.22
N LEU A 106 -8.18 -7.89 0.06
CA LEU A 106 -9.33 -7.32 -0.65
C LEU A 106 -10.65 -7.99 -0.27
N SER A 107 -10.60 -8.99 0.63
CA SER A 107 -11.79 -9.70 1.10
C SER A 107 -12.50 -8.92 2.22
N ASN A 108 -13.73 -9.30 2.49
CA ASN A 108 -14.51 -8.79 3.63
C ASN A 108 -14.31 -9.62 4.91
N ARG A 109 -13.22 -10.42 4.99
CA ARG A 109 -12.88 -11.30 6.11
C ARG A 109 -11.44 -11.08 6.54
N GLU A 110 -11.16 -11.38 7.80
CA GLU A 110 -9.81 -11.48 8.30
C GLU A 110 -9.09 -12.69 7.70
N TYR A 111 -7.79 -12.54 7.41
CA TYR A 111 -6.96 -13.59 6.86
C TYR A 111 -5.67 -13.78 7.67
N ARG A 112 -5.26 -15.05 7.86
CA ARG A 112 -3.97 -15.41 8.48
C ARG A 112 -2.89 -15.50 7.42
N TYR A 113 -2.07 -14.46 7.32
CA TYR A 113 -0.98 -14.41 6.37
C TYR A 113 0.29 -15.03 6.97
N PRO A 114 1.01 -15.95 6.26
CA PRO A 114 2.25 -16.55 6.74
C PRO A 114 3.30 -15.50 7.07
N SER A 115 3.87 -15.54 8.27
CA SER A 115 4.82 -14.53 8.73
C SER A 115 6.26 -14.76 8.25
N ASP A 116 6.59 -15.97 7.78
CA ASP A 116 7.91 -16.30 7.22
C ASP A 116 8.33 -15.41 6.04
N LYS A 117 7.35 -15.02 5.23
CA LYS A 117 7.56 -14.14 4.06
C LYS A 117 7.86 -12.68 4.41
N ILE A 118 7.58 -12.28 5.66
CA ILE A 118 7.69 -10.89 6.13
C ILE A 118 8.47 -10.79 7.43
N ALA A 119 9.20 -11.84 7.79
CA ALA A 119 10.10 -11.83 8.93
C ALA A 119 11.15 -10.71 8.74
N ASP A 120 11.51 -10.07 9.83
CA ASP A 120 12.48 -8.96 9.87
C ASP A 120 12.03 -7.71 9.06
N CYS A 121 10.73 -7.53 8.86
CA CYS A 121 10.18 -6.32 8.26
C CYS A 121 9.72 -5.34 9.34
N ARG A 122 9.79 -4.04 9.02
CA ARG A 122 9.12 -2.99 9.80
C ARG A 122 7.91 -2.43 9.06
N LEU A 123 6.89 -2.01 9.78
CA LEU A 123 5.71 -1.36 9.21
C LEU A 123 6.04 0.09 8.86
N LEU A 124 5.73 0.50 7.62
CA LEU A 124 5.85 1.88 7.16
C LEU A 124 4.50 2.58 7.12
N LEU A 125 3.49 1.90 6.60
CA LEU A 125 2.15 2.44 6.44
C LEU A 125 1.13 1.30 6.44
N SER A 126 -0.04 1.57 6.98
CA SER A 126 -1.14 0.60 6.94
C SER A 126 -2.50 1.29 6.88
N HIS A 127 -3.50 0.50 6.48
CA HIS A 127 -4.91 0.88 6.60
C HIS A 127 -5.70 -0.29 7.18
N ASN A 128 -6.62 0.05 8.07
CA ASN A 128 -7.56 -0.87 8.73
C ASN A 128 -6.88 -1.89 9.67
N LEU A 129 -5.73 -1.55 10.25
CA LEU A 129 -5.19 -2.27 11.41
C LEU A 129 -5.79 -1.75 12.71
N ALA A 130 -5.92 -2.62 13.71
CA ALA A 130 -6.50 -2.27 15.02
C ALA A 130 -5.64 -1.25 15.79
N ASP A 131 -4.34 -1.35 15.65
CA ASP A 131 -3.36 -0.36 16.08
C ASP A 131 -2.37 -0.13 14.94
N GLU A 132 -1.71 1.01 14.92
CA GLU A 132 -0.75 1.38 13.87
C GLU A 132 0.61 0.67 14.05
N SER A 133 0.65 -0.39 14.87
CA SER A 133 1.84 -1.19 15.09
C SER A 133 1.90 -2.42 14.18
N PHE A 134 3.11 -2.95 13.98
CA PHE A 134 3.26 -4.21 13.26
C PHE A 134 2.53 -5.32 14.01
N PRO A 135 1.62 -6.08 13.35
CA PRO A 135 0.87 -7.14 14.01
C PRO A 135 1.80 -8.18 14.63
N ALA A 136 1.46 -8.61 15.84
CA ALA A 136 2.23 -9.66 16.51
C ALA A 136 2.21 -10.95 15.68
N CYS A 137 3.40 -11.54 15.47
CA CYS A 137 3.53 -12.85 14.83
C CYS A 137 3.15 -13.94 15.82
N ASN A 138 1.93 -14.44 15.71
CA ASN A 138 1.40 -15.50 16.57
C ASN A 138 1.33 -16.82 15.81
N GLY A 139 2.11 -17.82 16.25
CA GLY A 139 2.05 -19.16 15.66
C GLY A 139 2.44 -19.23 14.17
N GLY A 140 3.34 -18.36 13.71
CA GLY A 140 3.83 -18.37 12.32
C GLY A 140 2.97 -17.60 11.31
N PHE A 141 2.05 -16.76 11.77
CA PHE A 141 1.23 -15.91 10.91
C PHE A 141 0.96 -14.54 11.55
N ILE A 142 0.56 -13.58 10.72
CA ILE A 142 -0.04 -12.30 11.14
C ILE A 142 -1.51 -12.27 10.72
N LEU A 143 -2.31 -11.45 11.41
CA LEU A 143 -3.70 -11.20 11.01
C LEU A 143 -3.75 -10.00 10.08
N LEU A 144 -4.33 -10.20 8.88
CA LEU A 144 -4.73 -9.14 7.96
C LEU A 144 -6.23 -8.89 8.11
N PRO A 145 -6.65 -7.78 8.68
CA PRO A 145 -8.07 -7.44 8.76
C PRO A 145 -8.73 -7.37 7.38
N ALA A 146 -10.04 -7.45 7.34
CA ALA A 146 -10.81 -7.25 6.12
C ALA A 146 -10.49 -5.91 5.46
N LEU A 147 -10.41 -5.87 4.13
CA LEU A 147 -10.20 -4.64 3.35
C LEU A 147 -9.00 -3.81 3.83
N SER A 148 -7.91 -4.47 4.21
CA SER A 148 -6.70 -3.85 4.76
C SER A 148 -5.54 -3.87 3.78
N CYS A 149 -4.59 -2.96 3.98
CA CYS A 149 -3.28 -2.99 3.33
C CYS A 149 -2.18 -2.68 4.35
N MET A 150 -0.99 -3.23 4.09
CA MET A 150 0.22 -2.98 4.85
C MET A 150 1.39 -2.78 3.90
N ILE A 151 2.16 -1.74 4.13
CA ILE A 151 3.43 -1.46 3.45
C ILE A 151 4.54 -1.70 4.46
N LEU A 152 5.40 -2.63 4.14
CA LEU A 152 6.49 -3.09 4.98
C LEU A 152 7.83 -2.81 4.30
N GLU A 153 8.86 -2.59 5.09
CA GLU A 153 10.24 -2.51 4.64
C GLU A 153 11.06 -3.62 5.29
N ARG A 154 11.79 -4.34 4.46
CA ARG A 154 12.80 -5.29 4.91
C ARG A 154 14.17 -4.66 4.78
N GLU A 155 14.87 -4.51 5.91
CA GLU A 155 16.24 -4.04 5.89
C GLU A 155 17.18 -5.13 5.39
N LYS A 156 18.19 -4.70 4.64
CA LYS A 156 19.25 -5.60 4.19
C LYS A 156 19.99 -6.15 5.41
N LYS A 157 20.04 -7.46 5.57
CA LYS A 157 20.96 -8.08 6.54
C LYS A 157 22.40 -7.73 6.11
N GLN A 158 23.11 -7.05 6.99
CA GLN A 158 24.54 -6.78 6.82
C GLN A 158 25.34 -8.08 6.80
#